data_3c92d3b0ab19788cb05e63bdf30fde20
#
_entry.id   3c92d3b0ab19788cb05e63bdf30fde20
#
_cell.length_a   1.000
_cell.length_b   1.000
_cell.length_c   1.000
_cell.angle_alpha   90.00
_cell.angle_beta   90.00
_cell.angle_gamma   90.00
#
_symmetry.space_group_name_H-M   'P 1'
#
loop_
_entity.id
_entity.type
_entity.pdbx_description
1 polymer ?
#
loop_
_entity_poly.entity_id
_entity_poly.type
_entity_poly.pdbx_seq_one_letter_code
_entity_poly.pdbx_strand_id
1 'polypeptide(L)'
;MALRVVVASAAVVLGVALVVAAARSAEPAQPQGGELTVVGGRTIAAAGDIACDPEHGSFDGGRGDGLTCRQLATSDLLVGAGYEAVLALGDIQYEEGEASAFAESYNPSWGRVKELTRPVPGNHEYRTSGAEGYYGYFGAAAGDPTKGYYSYDIGRWHVVALNSNCAQVGGCGEGSAQQAWLRANLAANPARCTLAYWHHPRYSSGTHGSDRSARLFWQALYDANADVVLVGHDHDYERFAPQDANGGRDDQRGLRQFVVGTGGRSLRNFPRIELNSEVRDASSFGVLELTLGADAYAWRFRPAVGSFTDSGSESCH
;
A
#
# COMPACT_ATOMS: atom_id res chain seq x y z
N MET A 1 51.46 -71.89 -46.05
CA MET A 1 50.13 -71.97 -45.51
C MET A 1 50.24 -71.54 -44.00
N ALA A 2 50.02 -70.25 -43.72
CA ALA A 2 50.25 -69.71 -42.38
C ALA A 2 48.89 -69.38 -41.72
N LEU A 3 48.62 -70.03 -40.64
CA LEU A 3 47.40 -69.91 -39.87
C LEU A 3 47.53 -68.65 -38.96
N ARG A 4 46.69 -67.62 -39.14
CA ARG A 4 46.60 -66.49 -38.29
C ARG A 4 45.56 -66.73 -37.21
N VAL A 5 46.00 -66.73 -35.94
CA VAL A 5 45.14 -66.74 -34.76
C VAL A 5 44.74 -65.30 -34.45
N VAL A 6 43.46 -65.06 -34.40
CA VAL A 6 42.91 -63.77 -33.97
C VAL A 6 42.54 -63.92 -32.48
N VAL A 7 43.20 -63.12 -31.65
CA VAL A 7 42.88 -63.00 -30.22
C VAL A 7 41.92 -61.83 -30.04
N ALA A 8 40.71 -62.10 -29.60
CA ALA A 8 39.73 -61.07 -29.26
C ALA A 8 39.89 -60.67 -27.77
N SER A 9 40.29 -59.40 -27.56
CA SER A 9 40.34 -58.85 -26.21
C SER A 9 38.98 -58.20 -25.85
N ALA A 10 38.32 -58.74 -24.87
CA ALA A 10 37.11 -58.15 -24.28
C ALA A 10 37.50 -57.07 -23.28
N ALA A 11 37.17 -55.83 -23.53
CA ALA A 11 37.32 -54.70 -22.59
C ALA A 11 36.05 -54.66 -21.70
N VAL A 12 36.22 -54.86 -20.41
CA VAL A 12 35.18 -54.65 -19.40
C VAL A 12 35.21 -53.16 -19.01
N VAL A 13 34.15 -52.42 -19.41
CA VAL A 13 33.93 -51.03 -18.97
C VAL A 13 33.16 -51.10 -17.61
N LEU A 14 33.83 -50.82 -16.50
CA LEU A 14 33.15 -50.55 -15.22
C LEU A 14 32.58 -49.12 -15.29
N GLY A 15 31.26 -49.02 -15.39
CA GLY A 15 30.54 -47.78 -15.25
C GLY A 15 30.40 -47.43 -13.74
N VAL A 16 31.11 -46.41 -13.29
CA VAL A 16 30.89 -45.80 -12.00
C VAL A 16 29.71 -44.84 -12.10
N ALA A 17 28.56 -45.21 -11.57
CA ALA A 17 27.43 -44.33 -11.45
C ALA A 17 27.67 -43.35 -10.28
N LEU A 18 27.94 -42.08 -10.62
CA LEU A 18 28.01 -41.01 -9.64
C LEU A 18 26.58 -40.61 -9.25
N VAL A 19 26.14 -41.02 -8.06
CA VAL A 19 24.89 -40.52 -7.48
C VAL A 19 25.15 -39.10 -6.91
N VAL A 20 24.78 -38.08 -7.66
CA VAL A 20 24.77 -36.71 -7.15
C VAL A 20 23.51 -36.56 -6.31
N ALA A 21 23.66 -36.64 -4.99
CA ALA A 21 22.60 -36.27 -4.05
C ALA A 21 22.44 -34.74 -4.10
N ALA A 22 21.38 -34.27 -4.75
CA ALA A 22 20.96 -32.86 -4.69
C ALA A 22 20.52 -32.57 -3.25
N ALA A 23 21.37 -31.86 -2.52
CA ALA A 23 20.98 -31.26 -1.25
C ALA A 23 19.91 -30.21 -1.54
N ARG A 24 18.65 -30.51 -1.26
CA ARG A 24 17.60 -29.49 -1.17
C ARG A 24 17.95 -28.62 0.02
N SER A 25 18.36 -27.39 -0.23
CA SER A 25 18.39 -26.34 0.76
C SER A 25 16.97 -26.21 1.33
N ALA A 26 16.81 -26.56 2.60
CA ALA A 26 15.58 -26.28 3.33
C ALA A 26 15.42 -24.74 3.36
N GLU A 27 14.35 -24.24 2.75
CA GLU A 27 13.87 -22.89 2.95
C GLU A 27 13.67 -22.69 4.46
N PRO A 28 14.15 -21.57 5.05
CA PRO A 28 13.91 -21.33 6.46
C PRO A 28 12.38 -21.27 6.68
N ALA A 29 11.88 -22.11 7.57
CA ALA A 29 10.49 -22.09 7.99
C ALA A 29 10.17 -20.67 8.47
N GLN A 30 9.19 -20.02 7.84
CA GLN A 30 8.65 -18.76 8.36
C GLN A 30 8.13 -19.02 9.76
N PRO A 31 8.44 -18.15 10.75
CA PRO A 31 7.86 -18.28 12.07
C PRO A 31 6.33 -18.18 11.92
N GLN A 32 5.62 -19.24 12.26
CA GLN A 32 4.17 -19.20 12.43
C GLN A 32 3.90 -18.42 13.72
N GLY A 33 3.91 -17.09 13.63
CA GLY A 33 3.33 -16.23 14.65
C GLY A 33 1.86 -16.61 14.73
N GLY A 34 1.39 -17.04 15.90
CA GLY A 34 -0.03 -17.31 16.10
C GLY A 34 -0.82 -16.06 15.71
N GLU A 35 -1.81 -16.24 14.80
CA GLU A 35 -2.69 -15.17 14.34
C GLU A 35 -3.38 -14.56 15.56
N LEU A 36 -3.03 -13.30 15.89
CA LEU A 36 -3.67 -12.58 16.98
C LEU A 36 -5.13 -12.35 16.60
N THR A 37 -6.05 -12.86 17.37
CA THR A 37 -7.47 -12.61 17.14
C THR A 37 -7.81 -11.20 17.64
N VAL A 38 -7.97 -10.25 16.72
CA VAL A 38 -8.42 -8.89 17.05
C VAL A 38 -9.93 -8.91 17.27
N VAL A 39 -10.34 -8.99 18.54
CA VAL A 39 -11.76 -9.05 18.92
C VAL A 39 -12.31 -7.63 19.14
N GLY A 40 -13.50 -7.34 18.58
CA GLY A 40 -14.22 -6.08 18.80
C GLY A 40 -13.59 -4.87 18.11
N GLY A 41 -12.71 -5.08 17.14
CA GLY A 41 -12.05 -4.01 16.38
C GLY A 41 -12.98 -3.31 15.39
N ARG A 42 -12.59 -2.09 14.97
CA ARG A 42 -13.22 -1.33 13.89
C ARG A 42 -12.55 -1.70 12.58
N THR A 43 -13.31 -2.06 11.57
CA THR A 43 -12.74 -2.43 10.27
C THR A 43 -12.77 -1.24 9.32
N ILE A 44 -11.65 -0.95 8.69
CA ILE A 44 -11.49 0.06 7.64
C ILE A 44 -10.98 -0.59 6.37
N ALA A 45 -11.18 0.09 5.24
CA ALA A 45 -10.56 -0.29 3.96
C ALA A 45 -9.67 0.83 3.44
N ALA A 46 -8.63 0.50 2.69
CA ALA A 46 -7.71 1.47 2.10
C ALA A 46 -7.25 1.04 0.71
N ALA A 47 -7.20 1.97 -0.24
CA ALA A 47 -6.42 1.91 -1.46
C ALA A 47 -6.28 3.31 -2.07
N GLY A 48 -5.25 3.49 -2.90
CA GLY A 48 -5.02 4.65 -3.75
C GLY A 48 -5.06 4.28 -5.23
N ASP A 49 -4.73 5.26 -6.11
CA ASP A 49 -4.54 5.03 -7.54
C ASP A 49 -5.82 4.45 -8.18
N ILE A 50 -6.92 5.23 -8.11
CA ILE A 50 -8.27 4.68 -8.16
C ILE A 50 -8.91 4.83 -9.54
N ALA A 51 -9.45 6.00 -9.84
CA ALA A 51 -10.39 6.15 -10.95
C ALA A 51 -9.71 6.65 -12.22
N CYS A 52 -9.85 5.90 -13.31
CA CYS A 52 -9.41 6.34 -14.63
C CYS A 52 -10.14 7.60 -15.09
N ASP A 53 -9.47 8.36 -15.96
CA ASP A 53 -10.11 9.40 -16.74
C ASP A 53 -11.26 8.82 -17.57
N PRO A 54 -12.43 9.50 -17.63
CA PRO A 54 -13.54 9.08 -18.49
C PRO A 54 -13.17 8.97 -19.97
N GLU A 55 -12.17 9.72 -20.44
CA GLU A 55 -11.67 9.67 -21.82
C GLU A 55 -10.64 8.56 -22.05
N HIS A 56 -10.22 7.84 -21.01
CA HIS A 56 -9.28 6.74 -21.14
C HIS A 56 -9.88 5.61 -21.98
N GLY A 57 -9.15 5.12 -22.99
CA GLY A 57 -9.64 4.13 -23.96
C GLY A 57 -10.19 2.83 -23.36
N SER A 58 -9.76 2.46 -22.14
CA SER A 58 -10.24 1.28 -21.41
C SER A 58 -11.26 1.63 -20.31
N PHE A 59 -11.81 2.84 -20.25
CA PHE A 59 -12.65 3.28 -19.13
C PHE A 59 -13.92 2.44 -18.95
N ASP A 60 -14.69 2.20 -20.02
CA ASP A 60 -15.95 1.42 -20.03
C ASP A 60 -16.80 1.61 -18.73
N GLY A 61 -17.04 2.86 -18.34
CA GLY A 61 -17.79 3.17 -17.12
C GLY A 61 -17.12 2.62 -15.83
N GLY A 62 -15.80 2.49 -15.83
CA GLY A 62 -15.03 1.99 -14.68
C GLY A 62 -14.94 0.46 -14.56
N ARG A 63 -15.44 -0.29 -15.59
CA ARG A 63 -15.31 -1.75 -15.65
C ARG A 63 -13.93 -2.17 -16.14
N GLY A 64 -13.32 -1.33 -17.00
CA GLY A 64 -12.00 -1.55 -17.56
C GLY A 64 -11.84 -2.79 -18.41
N ASP A 65 -10.61 -3.10 -18.79
CA ASP A 65 -10.25 -4.23 -19.67
C ASP A 65 -9.52 -5.40 -18.97
N GLY A 66 -9.43 -5.40 -17.67
CA GLY A 66 -8.68 -6.39 -16.88
C GLY A 66 -7.30 -5.92 -16.42
N LEU A 67 -6.69 -4.98 -17.12
CA LEU A 67 -5.35 -4.42 -16.84
C LEU A 67 -5.40 -3.00 -16.28
N THR A 68 -6.48 -2.28 -16.58
CA THR A 68 -6.66 -0.88 -16.19
C THR A 68 -8.14 -0.58 -15.92
N CYS A 69 -8.42 0.56 -15.25
CA CYS A 69 -9.75 1.12 -15.03
C CYS A 69 -10.73 0.21 -14.27
N ARG A 70 -10.21 -0.51 -13.24
CA ARG A 70 -10.99 -1.48 -12.46
C ARG A 70 -11.66 -0.88 -11.23
N GLN A 71 -11.81 0.44 -11.14
CA GLN A 71 -12.35 1.15 -9.98
C GLN A 71 -13.78 0.74 -9.61
N LEU A 72 -14.61 0.31 -10.58
CA LEU A 72 -15.95 -0.19 -10.25
C LEU A 72 -15.86 -1.52 -9.48
N ALA A 73 -15.02 -2.45 -9.93
CA ALA A 73 -14.85 -3.74 -9.26
C ALA A 73 -14.28 -3.59 -7.84
N THR A 74 -13.28 -2.71 -7.65
CA THR A 74 -12.71 -2.46 -6.31
C THR A 74 -13.72 -1.76 -5.40
N SER A 75 -14.54 -0.84 -5.91
CA SER A 75 -15.58 -0.19 -5.13
C SER A 75 -16.72 -1.13 -4.73
N ASP A 76 -16.99 -2.22 -5.49
CA ASP A 76 -17.96 -3.25 -5.11
C ASP A 76 -17.57 -3.98 -3.82
N LEU A 77 -16.27 -4.03 -3.48
CA LEU A 77 -15.81 -4.56 -2.19
C LEU A 77 -16.18 -3.65 -1.00
N LEU A 78 -16.48 -2.38 -1.26
CA LEU A 78 -16.70 -1.36 -0.22
C LEU A 78 -18.18 -1.20 0.12
N VAL A 79 -19.03 -1.32 -0.90
CA VAL A 79 -20.47 -1.07 -0.74
C VAL A 79 -21.12 -2.12 0.17
N GLY A 80 -21.76 -1.65 1.26
CA GLY A 80 -22.46 -2.53 2.18
C GLY A 80 -21.57 -3.43 3.05
N ALA A 81 -20.25 -3.27 3.00
CA ALA A 81 -19.29 -4.12 3.74
C ALA A 81 -19.19 -3.78 5.24
N GLY A 82 -19.79 -2.67 5.70
CA GLY A 82 -19.82 -2.29 7.11
C GLY A 82 -18.52 -1.66 7.61
N TYR A 83 -17.71 -1.08 6.74
CA TYR A 83 -16.50 -0.34 7.15
C TYR A 83 -16.83 0.91 7.95
N GLU A 84 -16.04 1.20 8.97
CA GLU A 84 -16.10 2.45 9.74
C GLU A 84 -15.59 3.64 8.92
N ALA A 85 -14.57 3.42 8.11
CA ALA A 85 -14.00 4.40 7.19
C ALA A 85 -13.37 3.73 5.96
N VAL A 86 -13.26 4.49 4.88
CA VAL A 86 -12.54 4.14 3.65
C VAL A 86 -11.43 5.17 3.45
N LEU A 87 -10.17 4.76 3.50
CA LEU A 87 -9.02 5.65 3.32
C LEU A 87 -8.63 5.67 1.84
N ALA A 88 -8.84 6.79 1.17
CA ALA A 88 -8.41 6.99 -0.21
C ALA A 88 -7.00 7.60 -0.20
N LEU A 89 -6.01 6.82 -0.65
CA LEU A 89 -4.57 7.08 -0.48
C LEU A 89 -3.97 7.97 -1.59
N GLY A 90 -4.74 8.89 -2.16
CA GLY A 90 -4.31 9.80 -3.22
C GLY A 90 -4.41 9.19 -4.62
N ASP A 91 -4.18 10.03 -5.63
CA ASP A 91 -4.42 9.72 -7.04
C ASP A 91 -5.81 9.08 -7.22
N ILE A 92 -6.79 9.81 -6.68
CA ILE A 92 -8.17 9.36 -6.56
C ILE A 92 -8.86 9.44 -7.92
N GLN A 93 -8.55 10.49 -8.69
CA GLN A 93 -9.11 10.72 -10.03
C GLN A 93 -8.04 11.12 -11.05
N TYR A 94 -7.79 10.28 -12.01
CA TYR A 94 -6.90 10.49 -13.15
C TYR A 94 -7.60 11.23 -14.31
N GLU A 95 -6.90 11.91 -15.27
CA GLU A 95 -5.45 12.15 -15.23
C GLU A 95 -5.14 13.45 -14.48
N GLU A 96 -6.04 14.44 -14.53
CA GLU A 96 -5.79 15.80 -14.06
C GLU A 96 -6.54 16.14 -12.75
N GLY A 97 -7.33 15.22 -12.19
CA GLY A 97 -8.12 15.48 -10.97
C GLY A 97 -9.23 16.52 -11.18
N GLU A 98 -9.77 16.63 -12.39
CA GLU A 98 -10.81 17.60 -12.73
C GLU A 98 -12.16 17.26 -12.10
N ALA A 99 -12.95 18.29 -11.79
CA ALA A 99 -14.28 18.14 -11.19
C ALA A 99 -15.25 17.33 -12.07
N SER A 100 -15.18 17.47 -13.40
CA SER A 100 -15.95 16.69 -14.37
C SER A 100 -15.59 15.19 -14.27
N ALA A 101 -14.30 14.87 -14.24
CA ALA A 101 -13.82 13.50 -14.13
C ALA A 101 -14.22 12.86 -12.79
N PHE A 102 -14.17 13.62 -11.68
CA PHE A 102 -14.73 13.17 -10.40
C PHE A 102 -16.22 12.80 -10.51
N ALA A 103 -17.01 13.61 -11.20
CA ALA A 103 -18.46 13.37 -11.37
C ALA A 103 -18.75 12.15 -12.26
N GLU A 104 -17.96 11.93 -13.31
CA GLU A 104 -18.22 10.94 -14.34
C GLU A 104 -17.57 9.57 -14.05
N SER A 105 -16.46 9.54 -13.32
CA SER A 105 -15.68 8.32 -13.09
C SER A 105 -15.63 7.90 -11.62
N TYR A 106 -15.12 8.76 -10.73
CA TYR A 106 -15.04 8.43 -9.31
C TYR A 106 -16.42 8.29 -8.65
N ASN A 107 -17.30 9.25 -8.89
CA ASN A 107 -18.61 9.30 -8.23
C ASN A 107 -19.49 8.05 -8.47
N PRO A 108 -19.62 7.50 -9.69
CA PRO A 108 -20.40 6.26 -9.90
C PRO A 108 -19.70 4.99 -9.38
N SER A 109 -18.42 5.05 -9.01
CA SER A 109 -17.65 3.93 -8.47
C SER A 109 -17.41 4.11 -6.95
N TRP A 110 -16.27 4.59 -6.54
CA TRP A 110 -15.92 4.81 -5.13
C TRP A 110 -16.74 5.91 -4.46
N GLY A 111 -17.32 6.84 -5.23
CA GLY A 111 -18.24 7.83 -4.70
C GLY A 111 -19.49 7.25 -4.03
N ARG A 112 -19.82 5.98 -4.30
CA ARG A 112 -20.90 5.23 -3.63
C ARG A 112 -20.69 5.08 -2.11
N VAL A 113 -19.44 5.25 -1.64
CA VAL A 113 -19.06 5.23 -0.21
C VAL A 113 -18.43 6.56 0.26
N LYS A 114 -18.73 7.66 -0.43
CA LYS A 114 -18.17 8.99 -0.17
C LYS A 114 -18.29 9.42 1.29
N GLU A 115 -19.40 9.17 1.94
CA GLU A 115 -19.67 9.55 3.32
C GLU A 115 -18.69 8.89 4.34
N LEU A 116 -18.19 7.69 3.99
CA LEU A 116 -17.20 6.95 4.77
C LEU A 116 -15.76 7.33 4.39
N THR A 117 -15.58 8.04 3.26
CA THR A 117 -14.24 8.30 2.72
C THR A 117 -13.50 9.37 3.52
N ARG A 118 -12.24 9.08 3.83
CA ARG A 118 -11.26 9.98 4.45
C ARG A 118 -10.06 10.08 3.50
N PRO A 119 -10.09 11.05 2.58
CA PRO A 119 -9.13 11.10 1.48
C PRO A 119 -7.86 11.87 1.84
N VAL A 120 -6.75 11.53 1.17
CA VAL A 120 -5.59 12.41 1.02
C VAL A 120 -5.35 12.66 -0.46
N PRO A 121 -4.80 13.83 -0.87
CA PRO A 121 -4.53 14.07 -2.28
C PRO A 121 -3.24 13.39 -2.73
N GLY A 122 -3.23 12.87 -3.96
CA GLY A 122 -2.03 12.47 -4.68
C GLY A 122 -1.54 13.58 -5.61
N ASN A 123 -0.54 13.26 -6.45
CA ASN A 123 0.03 14.25 -7.38
C ASN A 123 -0.91 14.54 -8.57
N HIS A 124 -1.78 13.61 -8.93
CA HIS A 124 -2.77 13.82 -9.99
C HIS A 124 -3.82 14.86 -9.60
N GLU A 125 -4.23 14.95 -8.35
CA GLU A 125 -5.14 15.97 -7.88
C GLU A 125 -4.57 17.39 -8.04
N TYR A 126 -3.27 17.57 -7.86
CA TYR A 126 -2.60 18.86 -7.99
C TYR A 126 -2.23 19.25 -9.43
N ARG A 127 -2.64 18.47 -10.43
CA ARG A 127 -2.58 18.91 -11.83
C ARG A 127 -3.63 19.98 -12.13
N THR A 128 -4.75 19.99 -11.40
CA THR A 128 -5.59 21.19 -11.30
C THR A 128 -5.03 22.15 -10.25
N SER A 129 -5.21 23.46 -10.47
CA SER A 129 -4.70 24.48 -9.56
C SER A 129 -5.25 24.31 -8.16
N GLY A 130 -4.37 24.17 -7.15
CA GLY A 130 -4.76 23.99 -5.77
C GLY A 130 -5.59 22.72 -5.51
N ALA A 131 -5.54 21.73 -6.38
CA ALA A 131 -6.36 20.52 -6.34
C ALA A 131 -7.86 20.81 -6.24
N GLU A 132 -8.35 21.82 -6.99
CA GLU A 132 -9.72 22.35 -6.85
C GLU A 132 -10.81 21.29 -7.10
N GLY A 133 -10.60 20.35 -8.03
CA GLY A 133 -11.55 19.25 -8.27
C GLY A 133 -11.69 18.34 -7.06
N TYR A 134 -10.58 17.98 -6.42
CA TYR A 134 -10.52 17.15 -5.22
C TYR A 134 -11.21 17.83 -4.02
N TYR A 135 -10.79 19.05 -3.67
CA TYR A 135 -11.39 19.79 -2.56
C TYR A 135 -12.84 20.15 -2.81
N GLY A 136 -13.20 20.49 -4.04
CA GLY A 136 -14.59 20.74 -4.44
C GLY A 136 -15.47 19.48 -4.30
N TYR A 137 -14.93 18.32 -4.66
CA TYR A 137 -15.65 17.05 -4.54
C TYR A 137 -15.82 16.60 -3.08
N PHE A 138 -14.75 16.51 -2.30
CA PHE A 138 -14.80 15.98 -0.93
C PHE A 138 -15.22 17.00 0.12
N GLY A 139 -15.06 18.29 -0.15
CA GLY A 139 -15.42 19.35 0.81
C GLY A 139 -14.72 19.17 2.16
N ALA A 140 -15.47 19.23 3.25
CA ALA A 140 -14.95 19.13 4.60
C ALA A 140 -14.21 17.81 4.91
N ALA A 141 -14.53 16.73 4.21
CA ALA A 141 -13.87 15.44 4.40
C ALA A 141 -12.38 15.47 3.96
N ALA A 142 -12.00 16.38 3.06
CA ALA A 142 -10.61 16.59 2.63
C ALA A 142 -9.82 17.52 3.57
N GLY A 143 -10.43 18.04 4.63
CA GLY A 143 -9.82 19.00 5.54
C GLY A 143 -9.71 20.42 4.96
N ASP A 144 -8.75 21.19 5.49
CA ASP A 144 -8.45 22.56 5.05
C ASP A 144 -7.71 22.53 3.69
N PRO A 145 -8.25 23.13 2.60
CA PRO A 145 -7.62 23.09 1.28
C PRO A 145 -6.25 23.77 1.22
N THR A 146 -5.92 24.65 2.17
CA THR A 146 -4.59 25.26 2.25
C THR A 146 -3.54 24.34 2.90
N LYS A 147 -3.95 23.22 3.47
CA LYS A 147 -3.13 22.26 4.22
C LYS A 147 -3.17 20.87 3.61
N GLY A 148 -4.39 20.30 3.47
CA GLY A 148 -4.61 18.92 3.00
C GLY A 148 -4.11 17.86 3.98
N TYR A 149 -3.90 18.22 5.25
CA TYR A 149 -3.57 17.29 6.32
C TYR A 149 -4.46 17.54 7.54
N TYR A 150 -4.83 16.44 8.21
CA TYR A 150 -5.76 16.46 9.35
C TYR A 150 -5.59 15.16 10.18
N SER A 151 -6.28 15.08 11.30
CA SER A 151 -6.34 13.86 12.12
C SER A 151 -7.72 13.65 12.71
N TYR A 152 -8.00 12.40 13.08
CA TYR A 152 -9.26 11.97 13.71
C TYR A 152 -9.03 10.65 14.42
N ASP A 153 -10.00 10.20 15.20
CA ASP A 153 -9.92 8.93 15.90
C ASP A 153 -10.89 7.90 15.32
N ILE A 154 -10.46 6.64 15.27
CA ILE A 154 -11.31 5.48 15.00
C ILE A 154 -11.20 4.53 16.20
N GLY A 155 -12.26 4.48 16.99
CA GLY A 155 -12.21 3.73 18.23
C GLY A 155 -11.14 4.26 19.18
N ARG A 156 -10.07 3.48 19.41
CA ARG A 156 -8.93 3.86 20.26
C ARG A 156 -7.67 4.21 19.45
N TRP A 157 -7.79 4.24 18.15
CA TRP A 157 -6.70 4.57 17.26
C TRP A 157 -6.69 6.05 16.94
N HIS A 158 -5.51 6.67 17.04
CA HIS A 158 -5.28 7.98 16.46
C HIS A 158 -4.91 7.83 14.99
N VAL A 159 -5.61 8.50 14.09
CA VAL A 159 -5.44 8.40 12.65
C VAL A 159 -5.00 9.73 12.06
N VAL A 160 -3.88 9.76 11.38
CA VAL A 160 -3.23 10.95 10.83
C VAL A 160 -3.20 10.90 9.32
N ALA A 161 -3.90 11.82 8.67
CA ALA A 161 -3.85 12.05 7.23
C ALA A 161 -2.82 13.13 6.90
N LEU A 162 -1.86 12.85 6.03
CA LEU A 162 -0.80 13.78 5.63
C LEU A 162 -0.85 14.09 4.14
N ASN A 163 -0.33 15.23 3.76
CA ASN A 163 -0.19 15.63 2.37
C ASN A 163 1.27 15.56 1.94
N SER A 164 1.62 14.53 1.17
CA SER A 164 2.99 14.33 0.67
C SER A 164 3.32 15.12 -0.59
N ASN A 165 2.38 15.94 -1.09
CA ASN A 165 2.65 16.90 -2.17
C ASN A 165 3.36 18.15 -1.60
N CYS A 166 4.58 17.96 -1.13
CA CYS A 166 5.33 18.92 -0.32
C CYS A 166 5.44 20.31 -0.96
N ALA A 167 5.63 20.39 -2.27
CA ALA A 167 5.72 21.67 -2.99
C ALA A 167 4.42 22.47 -2.95
N GLN A 168 3.28 21.81 -2.76
CA GLN A 168 1.95 22.44 -2.78
C GLN A 168 1.53 22.99 -1.42
N VAL A 169 2.16 22.52 -0.32
CA VAL A 169 1.74 22.83 1.06
C VAL A 169 2.84 23.49 1.90
N GLY A 170 3.79 24.14 1.24
CA GLY A 170 4.86 24.86 1.95
C GLY A 170 5.96 23.97 2.51
N GLY A 171 6.09 22.73 2.00
CA GLY A 171 7.14 21.80 2.36
C GLY A 171 6.72 20.69 3.33
N CYS A 172 7.54 19.63 3.36
CA CYS A 172 7.44 18.51 4.31
C CYS A 172 8.73 18.38 5.16
N GLY A 173 9.65 19.31 4.97
CA GLY A 173 10.96 19.32 5.62
C GLY A 173 10.94 19.97 7.01
N GLU A 174 12.13 20.08 7.59
CA GLU A 174 12.33 20.77 8.86
C GLU A 174 11.84 22.21 8.78
N GLY A 175 11.07 22.64 9.78
CA GLY A 175 10.48 23.97 9.86
C GLY A 175 9.23 24.18 9.00
N SER A 176 8.77 23.19 8.24
CA SER A 176 7.49 23.28 7.53
C SER A 176 6.30 23.25 8.50
N ALA A 177 5.21 23.94 8.12
CA ALA A 177 4.00 24.02 8.94
C ALA A 177 3.41 22.64 9.20
N GLN A 178 3.39 21.74 8.18
CA GLN A 178 2.87 20.40 8.32
C GLN A 178 3.71 19.54 9.27
N GLN A 179 5.04 19.63 9.19
CA GLN A 179 5.92 18.88 10.08
C GLN A 179 5.80 19.35 11.55
N ALA A 180 5.70 20.68 11.78
CA ALA A 180 5.45 21.23 13.10
C ALA A 180 4.09 20.80 13.66
N TRP A 181 3.05 20.84 12.82
CA TRP A 181 1.71 20.37 13.16
C TRP A 181 1.70 18.87 13.51
N LEU A 182 2.36 18.02 12.71
CA LEU A 182 2.42 16.58 12.95
C LEU A 182 3.00 16.27 14.34
N ARG A 183 4.15 16.86 14.68
CA ARG A 183 4.76 16.66 15.99
C ARG A 183 3.86 17.15 17.14
N ALA A 184 3.26 18.32 16.99
CA ALA A 184 2.35 18.86 18.00
C ALA A 184 1.07 18.00 18.13
N ASN A 185 0.53 17.52 17.01
CA ASN A 185 -0.65 16.67 16.97
C ASN A 185 -0.40 15.32 17.67
N LEU A 186 0.69 14.63 17.35
CA LEU A 186 1.06 13.37 18.00
C LEU A 186 1.31 13.55 19.52
N ALA A 187 1.94 14.63 19.92
CA ALA A 187 2.17 14.93 21.34
C ALA A 187 0.87 15.24 22.09
N ALA A 188 -0.11 15.86 21.44
CA ALA A 188 -1.41 16.22 22.03
C ALA A 188 -2.39 15.03 22.09
N ASN A 189 -2.17 14.00 21.28
CA ASN A 189 -3.05 12.83 21.15
C ASN A 189 -2.29 11.52 21.41
N PRO A 190 -1.81 11.26 22.63
CA PRO A 190 -1.08 10.05 22.95
C PRO A 190 -2.03 8.86 22.93
N ALA A 191 -2.06 8.13 21.83
CA ALA A 191 -2.83 6.91 21.66
C ALA A 191 -1.94 5.68 21.81
N ARG A 192 -2.52 4.54 22.23
CA ARG A 192 -1.83 3.25 22.27
C ARG A 192 -1.46 2.76 20.86
N CYS A 193 -2.31 3.08 19.87
CA CYS A 193 -2.13 2.69 18.50
C CYS A 193 -2.30 3.90 17.59
N THR A 194 -1.39 4.11 16.65
CA THR A 194 -1.44 5.23 15.70
C THR A 194 -1.24 4.71 14.27
N LEU A 195 -2.14 5.14 13.37
CA LEU A 195 -2.05 4.92 11.95
C LEU A 195 -1.87 6.25 11.23
N ALA A 196 -0.91 6.33 10.31
CA ALA A 196 -0.77 7.47 9.42
C ALA A 196 -0.91 7.05 7.96
N TYR A 197 -1.40 7.95 7.09
CA TYR A 197 -1.49 7.68 5.68
C TYR A 197 -1.28 8.95 4.84
N TRP A 198 -0.69 8.73 3.66
CA TRP A 198 -0.45 9.75 2.64
C TRP A 198 -0.23 9.10 1.28
N HIS A 199 0.13 9.83 0.23
CA HIS A 199 0.22 9.27 -1.11
C HIS A 199 1.60 8.67 -1.46
N HIS A 200 2.68 9.49 -1.46
CA HIS A 200 4.00 9.06 -1.93
C HIS A 200 4.74 8.19 -0.92
N PRO A 201 5.14 6.94 -1.27
CA PRO A 201 5.69 5.98 -0.32
C PRO A 201 7.07 6.38 0.20
N ARG A 202 7.31 6.23 1.51
CA ARG A 202 8.65 6.38 2.06
C ARG A 202 9.60 5.29 1.55
N TYR A 203 9.11 4.08 1.40
CA TYR A 203 9.81 2.94 0.83
C TYR A 203 8.91 2.27 -0.21
N SER A 204 9.48 1.96 -1.39
CA SER A 204 8.76 1.24 -2.45
C SER A 204 9.73 0.55 -3.38
N SER A 205 9.40 -0.69 -3.73
CA SER A 205 10.03 -1.46 -4.80
C SER A 205 9.41 -1.19 -6.17
N GLY A 206 8.31 -0.43 -6.21
CA GLY A 206 7.55 -0.12 -7.42
C GLY A 206 8.28 0.79 -8.40
N THR A 207 7.62 1.13 -9.47
CA THR A 207 8.22 1.88 -10.60
C THR A 207 8.64 3.30 -10.24
N HIS A 208 7.90 3.97 -9.35
CA HIS A 208 8.21 5.33 -8.88
C HIS A 208 9.27 5.31 -7.78
N GLY A 209 9.27 4.24 -6.97
CA GLY A 209 10.25 4.01 -5.93
C GLY A 209 10.05 4.85 -4.67
N SER A 210 11.04 4.81 -3.80
CA SER A 210 11.02 5.45 -2.47
C SER A 210 11.11 6.97 -2.53
N ASP A 211 10.21 7.69 -1.84
CA ASP A 211 10.24 9.14 -1.70
C ASP A 211 10.92 9.58 -0.39
N ARG A 212 12.04 10.29 -0.53
CA ARG A 212 12.80 10.82 0.60
C ARG A 212 12.16 12.06 1.25
N SER A 213 11.22 12.72 0.60
CA SER A 213 10.53 13.90 1.15
C SER A 213 9.70 13.55 2.39
N ALA A 214 9.16 12.32 2.45
CA ALA A 214 8.41 11.79 3.58
C ALA A 214 9.29 11.39 4.80
N ARG A 215 10.63 11.55 4.73
CA ARG A 215 11.56 11.12 5.81
C ARG A 215 11.22 11.73 7.16
N LEU A 216 10.85 13.01 7.19
CA LEU A 216 10.56 13.67 8.47
C LEU A 216 9.16 13.33 9.03
N PHE A 217 8.22 12.93 8.18
CA PHE A 217 6.97 12.30 8.64
C PHE A 217 7.26 10.97 9.31
N TRP A 218 8.03 10.13 8.64
CA TRP A 218 8.45 8.83 9.17
C TRP A 218 9.17 8.96 10.53
N GLN A 219 10.16 9.87 10.62
CA GLN A 219 10.87 10.14 11.87
C GLN A 219 9.93 10.58 13.00
N ALA A 220 9.01 11.51 12.73
CA ALA A 220 8.09 12.00 13.76
C ALA A 220 7.12 10.91 14.24
N LEU A 221 6.65 10.05 13.34
CA LEU A 221 5.79 8.91 13.66
C LEU A 221 6.55 7.85 14.47
N TYR A 222 7.78 7.52 14.08
CA TYR A 222 8.65 6.59 14.83
C TYR A 222 8.94 7.11 16.25
N ASP A 223 9.28 8.40 16.38
CA ASP A 223 9.53 9.05 17.68
C ASP A 223 8.29 9.00 18.60
N ALA A 224 7.10 8.98 18.01
CA ALA A 224 5.82 8.92 18.71
C ALA A 224 5.27 7.49 18.91
N ASN A 225 6.05 6.45 18.56
CA ASN A 225 5.64 5.04 18.59
C ASN A 225 4.37 4.77 17.77
N ALA A 226 4.25 5.32 16.58
CA ALA A 226 3.17 4.96 15.67
C ALA A 226 3.41 3.57 15.06
N ASP A 227 2.36 2.89 14.63
CA ASP A 227 2.38 1.46 14.28
C ASP A 227 2.32 1.22 12.77
N VAL A 228 1.41 1.91 12.07
CA VAL A 228 1.07 1.60 10.68
C VAL A 228 1.15 2.83 9.79
N VAL A 229 1.69 2.64 8.61
CA VAL A 229 1.71 3.63 7.52
C VAL A 229 1.08 3.03 6.27
N LEU A 230 0.10 3.74 5.67
CA LEU A 230 -0.52 3.36 4.41
C LEU A 230 -0.21 4.41 3.34
N VAL A 231 0.17 3.95 2.15
CA VAL A 231 0.53 4.81 1.01
C VAL A 231 0.02 4.24 -0.31
N GLY A 232 -0.03 5.06 -1.37
CA GLY A 232 -0.33 4.67 -2.74
C GLY A 232 0.83 4.94 -3.68
N HIS A 233 0.55 5.61 -4.83
CA HIS A 233 1.48 6.11 -5.83
C HIS A 233 2.15 5.04 -6.70
N ASP A 234 2.76 4.04 -6.12
CA ASP A 234 3.15 2.85 -6.87
C ASP A 234 1.94 1.92 -7.01
N HIS A 235 1.64 1.59 -8.27
CA HIS A 235 0.44 0.86 -8.65
C HIS A 235 0.62 -0.64 -8.41
N ASP A 236 0.79 -1.01 -7.16
CA ASP A 236 1.01 -2.38 -6.72
C ASP A 236 0.55 -2.54 -5.26
N TYR A 237 0.68 -3.76 -4.76
CA TYR A 237 0.62 -4.05 -3.35
C TYR A 237 2.01 -4.41 -2.86
N GLU A 238 2.47 -3.73 -1.80
CA GLU A 238 3.72 -4.09 -1.14
C GLU A 238 3.60 -3.92 0.37
N ARG A 239 4.07 -4.92 1.13
CA ARG A 239 4.16 -4.86 2.59
C ARG A 239 5.60 -4.98 3.03
N PHE A 240 6.01 -4.07 3.88
CA PHE A 240 7.33 -4.04 4.48
C PHE A 240 7.34 -4.64 5.89
N ALA A 241 8.49 -5.17 6.32
CA ALA A 241 8.77 -5.40 7.74
C ALA A 241 8.69 -4.08 8.51
N PRO A 242 8.44 -4.09 9.83
CA PRO A 242 8.53 -2.89 10.65
C PRO A 242 9.93 -2.26 10.57
N GLN A 243 9.99 -0.94 10.41
CA GLN A 243 11.24 -0.22 10.16
C GLN A 243 11.40 0.96 11.11
N ASP A 244 12.65 1.19 11.54
CA ASP A 244 13.05 2.35 12.31
C ASP A 244 13.05 3.66 11.47
N ALA A 245 13.45 4.76 12.09
CA ALA A 245 13.52 6.08 11.45
C ALA A 245 14.47 6.14 10.24
N ASN A 246 15.43 5.23 10.13
CA ASN A 246 16.44 5.18 9.08
C ASN A 246 16.19 4.08 8.03
N GLY A 247 15.13 3.28 8.23
CA GLY A 247 14.78 2.16 7.35
C GLY A 247 15.47 0.84 7.73
N GLY A 248 16.06 0.76 8.90
CA GLY A 248 16.50 -0.50 9.48
C GLY A 248 15.30 -1.31 9.99
N ARG A 249 15.37 -2.66 9.90
CA ARG A 249 14.32 -3.51 10.48
C ARG A 249 14.29 -3.34 12.01
N ASP A 250 13.11 -3.10 12.56
CA ASP A 250 12.86 -2.97 13.99
C ASP A 250 11.53 -3.63 14.34
N ASP A 251 11.59 -4.92 14.68
CA ASP A 251 10.41 -5.72 15.00
C ASP A 251 9.77 -5.34 16.36
N GLN A 252 10.37 -4.43 17.12
CA GLN A 252 9.86 -4.02 18.45
C GLN A 252 9.10 -2.71 18.42
N ARG A 253 9.53 -1.74 17.60
CA ARG A 253 9.02 -0.36 17.57
C ARG A 253 8.88 0.21 16.17
N GLY A 254 9.20 -0.57 15.15
CA GLY A 254 9.22 -0.12 13.79
C GLY A 254 7.82 0.14 13.23
N LEU A 255 7.72 1.09 12.32
CA LEU A 255 6.51 1.36 11.55
C LEU A 255 6.36 0.31 10.45
N ARG A 256 5.21 -0.36 10.38
CA ARG A 256 4.87 -1.22 9.24
C ARG A 256 4.23 -0.41 8.13
N GLN A 257 4.84 -0.41 6.95
CA GLN A 257 4.29 0.26 5.76
C GLN A 257 3.60 -0.73 4.83
N PHE A 258 2.48 -0.30 4.28
CA PHE A 258 1.79 -0.93 3.16
C PHE A 258 1.69 0.08 2.01
N VAL A 259 2.14 -0.32 0.82
CA VAL A 259 1.80 0.32 -0.44
C VAL A 259 0.54 -0.35 -0.96
N VAL A 260 -0.48 0.41 -1.29
CA VAL A 260 -1.79 -0.10 -1.72
C VAL A 260 -2.30 0.75 -2.89
N GLY A 261 -1.52 0.81 -3.98
CA GLY A 261 -1.88 1.52 -5.21
C GLY A 261 -2.72 0.65 -6.15
N THR A 262 -3.61 -0.15 -5.57
CA THR A 262 -4.39 -1.20 -6.27
C THR A 262 -5.84 -0.84 -6.48
N GLY A 263 -6.21 0.44 -6.28
CA GLY A 263 -7.58 0.94 -6.28
C GLY A 263 -8.32 0.88 -7.62
N GLY A 264 -7.59 0.76 -8.74
CA GLY A 264 -8.26 0.56 -10.03
C GLY A 264 -7.57 1.10 -11.27
N ARG A 265 -6.67 2.09 -11.17
CA ARG A 265 -6.11 2.77 -12.35
C ARG A 265 -5.31 1.84 -13.26
N SER A 266 -4.32 1.16 -12.74
CA SER A 266 -3.49 0.17 -13.45
C SER A 266 -2.59 -0.56 -12.46
N LEU A 267 -1.89 -1.62 -12.88
CA LEU A 267 -0.88 -2.28 -12.07
C LEU A 267 0.49 -2.21 -12.76
N ARG A 268 1.57 -2.14 -11.97
CA ARG A 268 2.95 -1.99 -12.45
C ARG A 268 3.90 -2.91 -11.68
N ASN A 269 4.93 -3.41 -12.37
CA ASN A 269 5.91 -4.34 -11.82
C ASN A 269 6.94 -3.67 -10.90
N PHE A 270 7.69 -4.49 -10.21
CA PHE A 270 8.77 -4.12 -9.29
C PHE A 270 10.12 -4.15 -10.01
N PRO A 271 10.68 -2.99 -10.44
CA PRO A 271 11.97 -2.95 -11.15
C PRO A 271 13.15 -3.27 -10.25
N ARG A 272 13.02 -3.00 -8.95
CA ARG A 272 14.05 -3.23 -7.94
C ARG A 272 13.41 -3.49 -6.59
N ILE A 273 13.80 -4.55 -5.92
CA ILE A 273 13.28 -4.87 -4.59
C ILE A 273 14.04 -4.08 -3.53
N GLU A 274 13.30 -3.33 -2.72
CA GLU A 274 13.83 -2.59 -1.58
C GLU A 274 14.10 -3.51 -0.37
N LEU A 275 15.01 -3.06 0.48
CA LEU A 275 15.29 -3.75 1.75
C LEU A 275 14.02 -3.79 2.62
N ASN A 276 13.85 -4.88 3.35
CA ASN A 276 12.69 -5.12 4.23
C ASN A 276 11.34 -5.29 3.52
N SER A 277 11.29 -5.34 2.20
CA SER A 277 10.08 -5.71 1.46
C SER A 277 9.79 -7.20 1.67
N GLU A 278 8.66 -7.53 2.30
CA GLU A 278 8.30 -8.92 2.66
C GLU A 278 7.33 -9.55 1.66
N VAL A 279 6.32 -8.81 1.21
CA VAL A 279 5.27 -9.31 0.33
C VAL A 279 5.00 -8.30 -0.79
N ARG A 280 4.81 -8.79 -2.02
CA ARG A 280 4.57 -7.95 -3.21
C ARG A 280 3.60 -8.65 -4.15
N ASP A 281 2.70 -7.86 -4.75
CA ASP A 281 1.84 -8.28 -5.86
C ASP A 281 1.57 -7.12 -6.83
N ALA A 282 1.63 -7.41 -8.12
CA ALA A 282 1.31 -6.50 -9.20
C ALA A 282 0.34 -7.14 -10.20
N SER A 283 -0.47 -8.07 -9.74
CA SER A 283 -1.40 -8.83 -10.57
C SER A 283 -2.85 -8.73 -10.13
N SER A 284 -3.11 -8.13 -8.96
CA SER A 284 -4.44 -8.07 -8.37
C SER A 284 -4.84 -6.64 -8.02
N PHE A 285 -6.00 -6.21 -8.49
CA PHE A 285 -6.68 -5.03 -7.98
C PHE A 285 -7.50 -5.39 -6.75
N GLY A 286 -7.50 -4.50 -5.77
CA GLY A 286 -8.21 -4.75 -4.53
C GLY A 286 -8.02 -3.64 -3.50
N VAL A 287 -8.40 -3.95 -2.27
CA VAL A 287 -8.27 -3.06 -1.12
C VAL A 287 -7.59 -3.78 0.05
N LEU A 288 -6.88 -3.05 0.86
CA LEU A 288 -6.39 -3.51 2.15
C LEU A 288 -7.49 -3.28 3.20
N GLU A 289 -7.94 -4.35 3.85
CA GLU A 289 -8.71 -4.26 5.09
C GLU A 289 -7.78 -4.21 6.29
N LEU A 290 -8.09 -3.33 7.24
CA LEU A 290 -7.46 -3.31 8.56
C LEU A 290 -8.55 -3.43 9.63
N THR A 291 -8.39 -4.35 10.55
CA THR A 291 -9.20 -4.44 11.78
C THR A 291 -8.39 -3.83 12.92
N LEU A 292 -8.88 -2.70 13.43
CA LEU A 292 -8.24 -1.87 14.45
C LEU A 292 -8.78 -2.25 15.83
N GLY A 293 -8.03 -3.02 16.60
CA GLY A 293 -8.37 -3.43 17.96
C GLY A 293 -7.92 -2.42 19.01
N ALA A 294 -8.05 -2.78 20.28
CA ALA A 294 -7.70 -1.88 21.39
C ALA A 294 -6.18 -1.66 21.53
N ASP A 295 -5.38 -2.67 21.19
CA ASP A 295 -3.92 -2.75 21.38
C ASP A 295 -3.22 -3.61 20.31
N ALA A 296 -3.94 -3.94 19.24
CA ALA A 296 -3.45 -4.74 18.13
C ALA A 296 -4.23 -4.43 16.86
N TYR A 297 -3.67 -4.81 15.71
CA TYR A 297 -4.34 -4.73 14.43
C TYR A 297 -4.13 -6.01 13.62
N ALA A 298 -5.08 -6.27 12.71
CA ALA A 298 -4.96 -7.31 11.71
C ALA A 298 -5.19 -6.72 10.32
N TRP A 299 -4.53 -7.29 9.32
CA TRP A 299 -4.70 -6.88 7.93
C TRP A 299 -5.09 -8.05 7.06
N ARG A 300 -5.79 -7.75 5.98
CA ARG A 300 -6.08 -8.67 4.89
C ARG A 300 -6.21 -7.91 3.57
N PHE A 301 -5.44 -8.29 2.56
CA PHE A 301 -5.69 -7.82 1.20
C PHE A 301 -6.87 -8.57 0.59
N ARG A 302 -7.86 -7.83 0.10
CA ARG A 302 -9.05 -8.37 -0.58
C ARG A 302 -8.97 -8.05 -2.07
N PRO A 303 -8.74 -9.06 -2.92
CA PRO A 303 -8.77 -8.87 -4.36
C PRO A 303 -10.21 -8.69 -4.86
N ALA A 304 -10.41 -7.70 -5.75
CA ALA A 304 -11.59 -7.55 -6.59
C ALA A 304 -11.39 -8.25 -7.94
N VAL A 305 -10.15 -8.17 -8.45
CA VAL A 305 -9.70 -8.81 -9.70
C VAL A 305 -8.34 -9.41 -9.41
N GLY A 306 -8.10 -10.64 -9.88
CA GLY A 306 -6.93 -11.41 -9.49
C GLY A 306 -7.22 -12.35 -8.33
N SER A 307 -6.16 -12.96 -7.76
CA SER A 307 -6.29 -13.99 -6.71
C SER A 307 -5.31 -13.84 -5.56
N PHE A 308 -4.50 -12.78 -5.58
CA PHE A 308 -3.51 -12.56 -4.52
C PHE A 308 -4.19 -12.24 -3.17
N THR A 309 -3.62 -12.75 -2.10
CA THR A 309 -4.02 -12.43 -0.73
C THR A 309 -2.79 -12.31 0.16
N ASP A 310 -2.83 -11.39 1.10
CA ASP A 310 -1.88 -11.26 2.20
C ASP A 310 -2.67 -10.97 3.48
N SER A 311 -2.29 -11.59 4.58
CA SER A 311 -2.93 -11.36 5.87
C SER A 311 -1.96 -11.55 7.03
N GLY A 312 -2.28 -10.94 8.14
CA GLY A 312 -1.52 -11.07 9.38
C GLY A 312 -2.06 -10.17 10.47
N SER A 313 -1.36 -10.13 11.59
CA SER A 313 -1.72 -9.32 12.75
C SER A 313 -0.49 -8.95 13.56
N GLU A 314 -0.53 -7.80 14.23
CA GLU A 314 0.52 -7.33 15.15
C GLU A 314 -0.10 -6.58 16.33
N SER A 315 0.64 -6.57 17.44
CA SER A 315 0.33 -5.70 18.59
C SER A 315 0.84 -4.29 18.34
N CYS A 316 0.12 -3.30 18.85
CA CYS A 316 0.64 -1.93 18.96
C CYS A 316 1.73 -1.83 20.03
N HIS A 317 2.66 -0.88 19.89
CA HIS A 317 3.78 -0.67 20.80
C HIS A 317 3.75 0.66 21.54
#